data_a41960f6f97a44dc0519e45638e85a74
#
_entry.id   a41960f6f97a44dc0519e45638e85a74
#
_cell.length_a   1.000
_cell.length_b   1.000
_cell.length_c   1.000
_cell.angle_alpha   90.00
_cell.angle_beta   90.00
_cell.angle_gamma   90.00
#
_symmetry.space_group_name_H-M   'P 1'
#
loop_
_entity.id
_entity.type
_entity.pdbx_description
1 polymer ?
#
loop_
_entity_poly.entity_id
_entity_poly.type
_entity_poly.pdbx_seq_one_letter_code
_entity_poly.pdbx_strand_id
1 'polypeptide(L)'
;VWIAVISLIVLAFLLLFSSLIVLALTRVPVVRTPVEHLTQIASASGAGKGQLIVDAGCADGQTLIGLCRLCGASGRGYEMNAPVALAGKLRVLFSGRGHRGQRVKVFLRDFFRCELEYVDVVYCYLMPGVMGRVAKKCAEEMRPGACLVSYLWEVPARIPEKTLLLGPRADPLYVYRMPVKSSQQADLFADKLGEKLDGSDA
;
A
#
# COMPACT_ATOMS: atom_id res chain seq x y z
N VAL A 1 -22.24 -21.50 -30.13
CA VAL A 1 -20.93 -20.87 -30.45
C VAL A 1 -21.10 -19.35 -30.59
N TRP A 2 -21.98 -18.84 -31.44
CA TRP A 2 -22.12 -17.39 -31.69
C TRP A 2 -22.52 -16.57 -30.45
N ILE A 3 -23.42 -17.08 -29.59
CA ILE A 3 -23.82 -16.43 -28.34
C ILE A 3 -22.61 -16.27 -27.41
N ALA A 4 -21.77 -17.28 -27.27
CA ALA A 4 -20.56 -17.19 -26.43
C ALA A 4 -19.57 -16.18 -26.98
N VAL A 5 -19.38 -16.10 -28.30
CA VAL A 5 -18.51 -15.11 -28.95
C VAL A 5 -19.03 -13.69 -28.72
N ILE A 6 -20.33 -13.46 -28.92
CA ILE A 6 -20.94 -12.14 -28.68
C ILE A 6 -20.82 -11.75 -27.21
N SER A 7 -21.10 -12.67 -26.28
CA SER A 7 -20.95 -12.40 -24.84
C SER A 7 -19.51 -12.02 -24.46
N LEU A 8 -18.52 -12.67 -25.06
CA LEU A 8 -17.12 -12.36 -24.82
C LEU A 8 -16.73 -10.96 -25.34
N ILE A 9 -17.23 -10.60 -26.54
CA ILE A 9 -17.01 -9.27 -27.14
C ILE A 9 -17.65 -8.19 -26.28
N VAL A 10 -18.89 -8.38 -25.82
CA VAL A 10 -19.58 -7.44 -24.94
C VAL A 10 -18.83 -7.26 -23.62
N LEU A 11 -18.40 -8.36 -23.01
CA LEU A 11 -17.61 -8.33 -21.78
C LEU A 11 -16.29 -7.54 -21.97
N ALA A 12 -15.57 -7.81 -23.05
CA ALA A 12 -14.33 -7.12 -23.37
C ALA A 12 -14.57 -5.60 -23.57
N PHE A 13 -15.65 -5.25 -24.27
CA PHE A 13 -16.04 -3.85 -24.46
C PHE A 13 -16.38 -3.15 -23.13
N LEU A 14 -17.16 -3.80 -22.26
CA LEU A 14 -17.50 -3.25 -20.94
C LEU A 14 -16.26 -3.05 -20.05
N LEU A 15 -15.32 -4.00 -20.07
CA LEU A 15 -14.05 -3.89 -19.34
C LEU A 15 -13.20 -2.74 -19.88
N LEU A 16 -13.09 -2.59 -21.20
CA LEU A 16 -12.35 -1.50 -21.83
C LEU A 16 -12.98 -0.14 -21.48
N PHE A 17 -14.31 -0.05 -21.59
CA PHE A 17 -15.05 1.18 -21.28
C PHE A 17 -14.92 1.58 -19.82
N SER A 18 -15.01 0.62 -18.88
CA SER A 18 -14.76 0.89 -17.44
C SER A 18 -13.35 1.39 -17.19
N SER A 19 -12.37 0.85 -17.90
CA SER A 19 -10.97 1.29 -17.81
C SER A 19 -10.79 2.76 -18.25
N LEU A 20 -11.43 3.13 -19.35
CA LEU A 20 -11.39 4.52 -19.85
C LEU A 20 -12.09 5.49 -18.89
N ILE A 21 -13.21 5.10 -18.29
CA ILE A 21 -13.90 5.92 -17.29
C ILE A 21 -13.00 6.13 -16.06
N VAL A 22 -12.41 5.08 -15.52
CA VAL A 22 -11.52 5.21 -14.36
C VAL A 22 -10.33 6.09 -14.68
N LEU A 23 -9.69 5.93 -15.84
CA LEU A 23 -8.60 6.78 -16.27
C LEU A 23 -9.03 8.26 -16.40
N ALA A 24 -10.21 8.52 -16.97
CA ALA A 24 -10.74 9.88 -17.13
C ALA A 24 -11.07 10.54 -15.77
N LEU A 25 -11.62 9.78 -14.83
CA LEU A 25 -12.03 10.29 -13.52
C LEU A 25 -10.86 10.46 -12.55
N THR A 26 -9.92 9.53 -12.56
CA THR A 26 -8.81 9.52 -11.60
C THR A 26 -7.55 10.20 -12.11
N ARG A 27 -7.38 10.27 -13.44
CA ARG A 27 -6.17 10.75 -14.12
C ARG A 27 -4.89 10.03 -13.65
N VAL A 28 -5.02 8.83 -13.09
CA VAL A 28 -3.88 8.03 -12.60
C VAL A 28 -3.54 6.98 -13.66
N PRO A 29 -2.38 7.09 -14.33
CA PRO A 29 -1.91 6.07 -15.27
C PRO A 29 -1.54 4.78 -14.50
N VAL A 30 -1.70 3.64 -15.18
CA VAL A 30 -1.22 2.36 -14.66
C VAL A 30 0.29 2.27 -14.87
N VAL A 31 1.06 2.58 -13.84
CA VAL A 31 2.53 2.49 -13.85
C VAL A 31 2.99 1.47 -12.83
N ARG A 32 4.00 0.66 -13.19
CA ARG A 32 4.56 -0.37 -12.31
C ARG A 32 5.88 0.08 -11.70
N THR A 33 6.09 -0.28 -10.45
CA THR A 33 7.40 -0.15 -9.79
C THR A 33 8.39 -1.12 -10.46
N PRO A 34 9.60 -0.69 -10.82
CA PRO A 34 10.64 -1.56 -11.32
C PRO A 34 10.94 -2.70 -10.34
N VAL A 35 11.06 -3.92 -10.86
CA VAL A 35 11.26 -5.14 -10.04
C VAL A 35 12.58 -5.09 -9.28
N GLU A 36 13.61 -4.50 -9.87
CA GLU A 36 14.94 -4.29 -9.28
C GLU A 36 14.92 -3.43 -8.02
N HIS A 37 13.91 -2.58 -7.82
CA HIS A 37 13.77 -1.73 -6.64
C HIS A 37 13.08 -2.42 -5.46
N LEU A 38 12.39 -3.55 -5.70
CA LEU A 38 11.55 -4.19 -4.69
C LEU A 38 12.32 -4.63 -3.44
N THR A 39 13.56 -5.08 -3.57
CA THR A 39 14.39 -5.48 -2.42
C THR A 39 14.70 -4.29 -1.52
N GLN A 40 15.04 -3.15 -2.09
CA GLN A 40 15.33 -1.93 -1.35
C GLN A 40 14.06 -1.36 -0.71
N ILE A 41 12.92 -1.39 -1.42
CA ILE A 41 11.62 -0.97 -0.90
C ILE A 41 11.18 -1.86 0.27
N ALA A 42 11.32 -3.18 0.14
CA ALA A 42 11.02 -4.13 1.21
C ALA A 42 11.85 -3.86 2.47
N SER A 43 13.17 -3.70 2.29
CA SER A 43 14.06 -3.36 3.40
C SER A 43 13.72 -2.02 4.06
N ALA A 44 13.43 -0.99 3.26
CA ALA A 44 13.09 0.34 3.76
C ALA A 44 11.75 0.37 4.51
N SER A 45 10.78 -0.44 4.09
CA SER A 45 9.47 -0.53 4.73
C SER A 45 9.53 -1.09 6.16
N GLY A 46 10.57 -1.90 6.45
CA GLY A 46 10.70 -2.62 7.71
C GLY A 46 9.63 -3.69 7.93
N ALA A 47 8.86 -4.04 6.89
CA ALA A 47 7.84 -5.07 6.99
C ALA A 47 8.45 -6.46 7.19
N GLY A 48 7.79 -7.30 7.96
CA GLY A 48 8.22 -8.65 8.27
C GLY A 48 7.08 -9.66 8.36
N LYS A 49 7.45 -10.87 8.78
CA LYS A 49 6.49 -11.99 8.93
C LYS A 49 5.35 -11.61 9.90
N GLY A 50 4.13 -11.93 9.51
CA GLY A 50 2.92 -11.66 10.31
C GLY A 50 2.33 -10.27 10.09
N GLN A 51 3.05 -9.37 9.43
CA GLN A 51 2.59 -8.01 9.14
C GLN A 51 1.75 -7.93 7.86
N LEU A 52 1.02 -6.84 7.72
CA LEU A 52 0.14 -6.55 6.60
C LEU A 52 0.63 -5.34 5.80
N ILE A 53 0.92 -5.58 4.52
CA ILE A 53 1.22 -4.54 3.54
C ILE A 53 -0.04 -4.23 2.75
N VAL A 54 -0.38 -2.95 2.62
CA VAL A 54 -1.42 -2.45 1.72
C VAL A 54 -0.74 -1.72 0.56
N ASP A 55 -1.16 -2.02 -0.67
CA ASP A 55 -0.73 -1.31 -1.88
C ASP A 55 -1.90 -0.47 -2.41
N ALA A 56 -1.75 0.85 -2.32
CA ALA A 56 -2.75 1.82 -2.75
C ALA A 56 -2.59 2.10 -4.26
N GLY A 57 -3.47 1.54 -5.07
CA GLY A 57 -3.34 1.54 -6.52
C GLY A 57 -2.41 0.43 -7.01
N CYS A 58 -2.70 -0.81 -6.59
CA CYS A 58 -1.80 -1.95 -6.77
C CYS A 58 -1.65 -2.44 -8.22
N ALA A 59 -2.36 -1.84 -9.15
CA ALA A 59 -2.39 -2.28 -10.55
C ALA A 59 -2.65 -3.80 -10.66
N ASP A 60 -1.80 -4.52 -11.39
CA ASP A 60 -1.89 -5.97 -11.55
C ASP A 60 -1.28 -6.78 -10.39
N GLY A 61 -0.98 -6.13 -9.27
CA GLY A 61 -0.50 -6.77 -8.03
C GLY A 61 0.95 -7.25 -8.06
N GLN A 62 1.71 -7.01 -9.13
CA GLN A 62 3.09 -7.48 -9.25
C GLN A 62 3.98 -6.97 -8.12
N THR A 63 3.94 -5.66 -7.85
CA THR A 63 4.70 -5.01 -6.77
C THR A 63 4.33 -5.60 -5.42
N LEU A 64 3.04 -5.66 -5.10
CA LEU A 64 2.54 -6.20 -3.83
C LEU A 64 2.98 -7.65 -3.60
N ILE A 65 2.85 -8.52 -4.61
CA ILE A 65 3.30 -9.92 -4.53
C ILE A 65 4.79 -10.00 -4.25
N GLY A 66 5.59 -9.18 -4.95
CA GLY A 66 7.04 -9.11 -4.76
C GLY A 66 7.42 -8.67 -3.35
N LEU A 67 6.84 -7.58 -2.85
CA LEU A 67 7.07 -7.08 -1.49
C LEU A 67 6.68 -8.11 -0.43
N CYS A 68 5.49 -8.72 -0.55
CA CYS A 68 5.04 -9.74 0.39
C CYS A 68 5.98 -10.96 0.43
N ARG A 69 6.50 -11.39 -0.72
CA ARG A 69 7.49 -12.49 -0.78
C ARG A 69 8.79 -12.14 -0.09
N LEU A 70 9.32 -10.94 -0.34
CA LEU A 70 10.58 -10.48 0.24
C LEU A 70 10.48 -10.28 1.75
N CYS A 71 9.37 -9.71 2.22
CA CYS A 71 9.16 -9.42 3.65
C CYS A 71 8.61 -10.60 4.45
N GLY A 72 8.05 -11.63 3.81
CA GLY A 72 7.29 -12.66 4.53
C GLY A 72 5.92 -12.17 5.03
N ALA A 73 5.45 -11.03 4.56
CA ALA A 73 4.22 -10.36 4.98
C ALA A 73 3.00 -10.83 4.19
N SER A 74 1.80 -10.55 4.71
CA SER A 74 0.55 -10.64 3.96
C SER A 74 0.27 -9.33 3.20
N GLY A 75 -0.56 -9.37 2.15
CA GLY A 75 -0.81 -8.20 1.32
C GLY A 75 -2.26 -7.99 0.92
N ARG A 76 -2.69 -6.73 0.88
CA ARG A 76 -3.97 -6.31 0.29
C ARG A 76 -3.70 -5.20 -0.72
N GLY A 77 -4.07 -5.45 -1.98
CA GLY A 77 -3.99 -4.46 -3.05
C GLY A 77 -5.36 -3.90 -3.39
N TYR A 78 -5.44 -2.60 -3.60
CA TYR A 78 -6.66 -1.91 -3.99
C TYR A 78 -6.46 -1.28 -5.38
N GLU A 79 -7.34 -1.61 -6.32
CA GLU A 79 -7.30 -1.10 -7.69
C GLU A 79 -8.72 -0.76 -8.16
N MET A 80 -8.87 0.40 -8.79
CA MET A 80 -10.18 0.89 -9.27
C MET A 80 -10.45 0.49 -10.73
N ASN A 81 -9.41 0.20 -11.50
CA ASN A 81 -9.53 -0.20 -12.89
C ASN A 81 -9.89 -1.68 -12.97
N ALA A 82 -11.11 -2.00 -13.41
CA ALA A 82 -11.65 -3.37 -13.38
C ALA A 82 -10.82 -4.39 -14.20
N PRO A 83 -10.41 -4.14 -15.44
CA PRO A 83 -9.53 -5.04 -16.21
C PRO A 83 -8.20 -5.30 -15.49
N VAL A 84 -7.60 -4.24 -14.92
CA VAL A 84 -6.31 -4.32 -14.24
C VAL A 84 -6.42 -5.08 -12.92
N ALA A 85 -7.47 -4.83 -12.14
CA ALA A 85 -7.76 -5.58 -10.92
C ALA A 85 -8.03 -7.06 -11.19
N LEU A 86 -8.73 -7.37 -12.31
CA LEU A 86 -8.94 -8.76 -12.73
C LEU A 86 -7.60 -9.45 -13.07
N ALA A 87 -6.74 -8.79 -13.83
CA ALA A 87 -5.38 -9.28 -14.10
C ALA A 87 -4.60 -9.53 -12.79
N GLY A 88 -4.72 -8.63 -11.81
CA GLY A 88 -4.12 -8.79 -10.49
C GLY A 88 -4.65 -10.00 -9.72
N LYS A 89 -5.95 -10.23 -9.72
CA LYS A 89 -6.56 -11.43 -9.10
C LYS A 89 -6.06 -12.72 -9.75
N LEU A 90 -5.99 -12.76 -11.09
CA LEU A 90 -5.46 -13.90 -11.82
C LEU A 90 -3.96 -14.10 -11.52
N ARG A 91 -3.17 -13.03 -11.51
CA ARG A 91 -1.75 -13.10 -11.13
C ARG A 91 -1.57 -13.68 -9.73
N VAL A 92 -2.35 -13.24 -8.75
CA VAL A 92 -2.31 -13.80 -7.38
C VAL A 92 -2.66 -15.30 -7.40
N LEU A 93 -3.68 -15.69 -8.14
CA LEU A 93 -4.11 -17.10 -8.25
C LEU A 93 -3.00 -17.99 -8.83
N PHE A 94 -2.31 -17.51 -9.89
CA PHE A 94 -1.27 -18.27 -10.60
C PHE A 94 0.14 -18.10 -9.99
N SER A 95 0.36 -17.11 -9.15
CA SER A 95 1.68 -16.89 -8.55
C SER A 95 2.10 -17.94 -7.50
N GLY A 96 1.27 -18.95 -7.31
CA GLY A 96 1.42 -19.96 -6.28
C GLY A 96 0.99 -19.41 -4.92
N ARG A 97 0.41 -20.26 -4.06
CA ARG A 97 0.16 -19.88 -2.67
C ARG A 97 1.49 -19.57 -2.04
N GLY A 98 1.66 -18.29 -1.70
CA GLY A 98 2.92 -17.77 -1.17
C GLY A 98 3.52 -18.68 -0.08
N HIS A 99 4.82 -18.64 0.05
CA HIS A 99 5.55 -19.46 1.00
C HIS A 99 4.92 -19.33 2.40
N ARG A 100 4.43 -20.45 2.93
CA ARG A 100 4.06 -20.64 4.35
C ARG A 100 3.19 -19.52 4.98
N GLY A 101 1.91 -19.46 4.58
CA GLY A 101 0.91 -18.66 5.30
C GLY A 101 0.73 -17.22 4.86
N GLN A 102 1.49 -16.74 3.88
CA GLN A 102 1.29 -15.43 3.27
C GLN A 102 0.01 -15.42 2.45
N ARG A 103 -0.83 -14.40 2.66
CA ARG A 103 -2.07 -14.20 1.90
C ARG A 103 -2.02 -12.88 1.18
N VAL A 104 -1.92 -12.93 -0.15
CA VAL A 104 -2.07 -11.74 -0.99
C VAL A 104 -3.47 -11.73 -1.60
N LYS A 105 -4.15 -10.58 -1.57
CA LYS A 105 -5.46 -10.37 -2.18
C LYS A 105 -5.49 -9.06 -2.95
N VAL A 106 -6.12 -9.06 -4.13
CA VAL A 106 -6.39 -7.84 -4.90
C VAL A 106 -7.90 -7.58 -4.89
N PHE A 107 -8.27 -6.34 -4.58
CA PHE A 107 -9.64 -5.88 -4.49
C PHE A 107 -9.92 -4.84 -5.59
N LEU A 108 -11.02 -5.02 -6.31
CA LEU A 108 -11.59 -3.98 -7.16
C LEU A 108 -12.32 -2.99 -6.25
N ARG A 109 -11.59 -2.01 -5.71
CA ARG A 109 -12.11 -1.06 -4.73
C ARG A 109 -11.22 0.17 -4.65
N ASP A 110 -11.83 1.30 -4.31
CA ASP A 110 -11.11 2.52 -3.96
C ASP A 110 -10.35 2.34 -2.63
N PHE A 111 -9.04 2.63 -2.63
CA PHE A 111 -8.19 2.64 -1.44
C PHE A 111 -8.73 3.56 -0.34
N PHE A 112 -9.31 4.69 -0.70
CA PHE A 112 -9.84 5.63 0.29
C PHE A 112 -11.06 5.11 1.07
N ARG A 113 -11.64 3.98 0.65
CA ARG A 113 -12.76 3.30 1.32
C ARG A 113 -12.34 2.05 2.11
N CYS A 114 -11.06 1.78 2.23
CA CYS A 114 -10.58 0.68 3.08
C CYS A 114 -10.18 1.18 4.47
N GLU A 115 -10.18 0.29 5.45
CA GLU A 115 -9.73 0.55 6.81
C GLU A 115 -8.24 0.23 6.95
N LEU A 116 -7.49 1.08 7.66
CA LEU A 116 -6.05 0.96 7.85
C LEU A 116 -5.61 0.67 9.29
N GLU A 117 -6.54 0.45 10.23
CA GLU A 117 -6.24 0.24 11.65
C GLU A 117 -5.22 -0.86 11.91
N TYR A 118 -5.33 -1.99 11.18
CA TYR A 118 -4.44 -3.15 11.35
C TYR A 118 -3.35 -3.24 10.27
N VAL A 119 -3.10 -2.14 9.56
CA VAL A 119 -2.11 -2.09 8.49
C VAL A 119 -0.77 -1.64 9.05
N ASP A 120 0.28 -2.40 8.76
CA ASP A 120 1.64 -2.10 9.18
C ASP A 120 2.36 -1.17 8.20
N VAL A 121 2.16 -1.42 6.92
CA VAL A 121 2.78 -0.66 5.84
C VAL A 121 1.75 -0.34 4.76
N VAL A 122 1.64 0.93 4.40
CA VAL A 122 1.00 1.36 3.14
C VAL A 122 2.10 1.69 2.15
N TYR A 123 2.14 0.97 1.06
CA TYR A 123 2.96 1.30 -0.11
C TYR A 123 2.11 2.06 -1.13
N CYS A 124 2.67 3.05 -1.80
CA CYS A 124 2.00 3.74 -2.89
C CYS A 124 2.98 4.25 -3.96
N TYR A 125 2.55 4.13 -5.21
CA TYR A 125 3.13 4.77 -6.38
C TYR A 125 2.01 5.49 -7.13
N LEU A 126 1.60 6.62 -6.60
CA LEU A 126 0.46 7.40 -7.09
C LEU A 126 0.91 8.78 -7.54
N MET A 127 0.06 9.47 -8.30
CA MET A 127 0.35 10.83 -8.77
C MET A 127 0.45 11.83 -7.60
N PRO A 128 1.29 12.88 -7.73
CA PRO A 128 1.50 13.87 -6.66
C PRO A 128 0.20 14.47 -6.10
N GLY A 129 -0.78 14.71 -6.96
CA GLY A 129 -2.05 15.34 -6.57
C GLY A 129 -2.90 14.57 -5.56
N VAL A 130 -2.64 13.26 -5.36
CA VAL A 130 -3.38 12.44 -4.37
C VAL A 130 -2.56 12.17 -3.11
N MET A 131 -1.27 12.48 -3.08
CA MET A 131 -0.37 12.13 -1.98
C MET A 131 -0.78 12.78 -0.65
N GLY A 132 -1.27 14.01 -0.66
CA GLY A 132 -1.79 14.67 0.54
C GLY A 132 -2.98 13.93 1.16
N ARG A 133 -3.90 13.41 0.33
CA ARG A 133 -5.05 12.62 0.78
C ARG A 133 -4.62 11.26 1.34
N VAL A 134 -3.66 10.59 0.68
CA VAL A 134 -3.09 9.33 1.16
C VAL A 134 -2.47 9.52 2.53
N ALA A 135 -1.63 10.52 2.69
CA ALA A 135 -0.95 10.81 3.95
C ALA A 135 -1.92 11.19 5.08
N LYS A 136 -2.97 11.96 4.78
CA LYS A 136 -4.03 12.29 5.75
C LYS A 136 -4.70 11.01 6.25
N LYS A 137 -5.18 10.17 5.32
CA LYS A 137 -5.82 8.88 5.65
C LYS A 137 -4.90 7.97 6.49
N CYS A 138 -3.63 7.84 6.10
CA CYS A 138 -2.67 7.05 6.87
C CYS A 138 -2.48 7.58 8.29
N ALA A 139 -2.38 8.91 8.47
CA ALA A 139 -2.21 9.52 9.77
C ALA A 139 -3.43 9.37 10.69
N GLU A 140 -4.63 9.40 10.12
CA GLU A 140 -5.89 9.30 10.86
C GLU A 140 -6.22 7.86 11.25
N GLU A 141 -5.92 6.88 10.39
CA GLU A 141 -6.40 5.51 10.54
C GLU A 141 -5.33 4.52 10.98
N MET A 142 -4.08 4.69 10.55
CA MET A 142 -3.01 3.73 10.90
C MET A 142 -2.61 3.86 12.37
N ARG A 143 -2.13 2.75 12.92
CA ARG A 143 -1.56 2.71 14.27
C ARG A 143 -0.23 3.46 14.35
N PRO A 144 0.14 3.98 15.53
CA PRO A 144 1.46 4.55 15.77
C PRO A 144 2.58 3.57 15.39
N GLY A 145 3.64 4.10 14.77
CA GLY A 145 4.76 3.28 14.31
C GLY A 145 4.55 2.55 12.99
N ALA A 146 3.31 2.51 12.45
CA ALA A 146 3.07 2.01 11.10
C ALA A 146 3.74 2.93 10.05
N CYS A 147 3.93 2.42 8.84
CA CYS A 147 4.77 3.05 7.84
C CYS A 147 4.00 3.39 6.56
N LEU A 148 4.15 4.60 6.04
CA LEU A 148 3.78 4.96 4.67
C LEU A 148 5.06 5.01 3.82
N VAL A 149 5.11 4.23 2.76
CA VAL A 149 6.22 4.20 1.80
C VAL A 149 5.73 4.74 0.48
N SER A 150 6.29 5.86 0.03
CA SER A 150 5.94 6.51 -1.22
C SER A 150 7.09 6.41 -2.21
N TYR A 151 6.82 5.84 -3.38
CA TYR A 151 7.78 5.76 -4.47
C TYR A 151 7.62 6.95 -5.41
N LEU A 152 8.72 7.61 -5.75
CA LEU A 152 8.91 8.79 -6.58
C LEU A 152 8.36 10.12 -6.01
N TRP A 153 7.27 10.12 -5.26
CA TRP A 153 6.62 11.37 -4.87
C TRP A 153 6.64 11.61 -3.37
N GLU A 154 7.10 12.77 -3.00
CA GLU A 154 7.08 13.24 -1.61
C GLU A 154 5.65 13.54 -1.13
N VAL A 155 5.40 13.32 0.15
CA VAL A 155 4.15 13.73 0.78
C VAL A 155 4.23 15.22 1.11
N PRO A 156 3.29 16.05 0.61
CA PRO A 156 3.29 17.47 0.90
C PRO A 156 3.26 17.78 2.40
N ALA A 157 4.04 18.76 2.83
CA ALA A 157 4.11 19.26 4.21
C ALA A 157 4.43 18.19 5.28
N ARG A 158 5.11 17.10 4.92
CA ARG A 158 5.62 16.10 5.85
C ARG A 158 7.08 15.80 5.59
N ILE A 159 7.87 15.74 6.66
CA ILE A 159 9.28 15.35 6.60
C ILE A 159 9.35 13.83 6.64
N PRO A 160 9.97 13.16 5.66
CA PRO A 160 10.17 11.72 5.69
C PRO A 160 11.17 11.34 6.82
N GLU A 161 10.91 10.21 7.49
CA GLU A 161 11.89 9.62 8.41
C GLU A 161 13.15 9.19 7.65
N LYS A 162 12.97 8.73 6.41
CA LYS A 162 14.05 8.25 5.56
C LYS A 162 13.76 8.55 4.10
N THR A 163 14.79 8.98 3.38
CA THR A 163 14.79 9.09 1.92
C THR A 163 15.91 8.23 1.34
N LEU A 164 15.60 7.44 0.32
CA LEU A 164 16.55 6.60 -0.41
C LEU A 164 16.47 6.94 -1.89
N LEU A 165 17.60 6.84 -2.58
CA LEU A 165 17.66 6.95 -4.04
C LEU A 165 17.91 5.56 -4.61
N LEU A 166 16.99 5.09 -5.48
CA LEU A 166 16.97 3.73 -5.99
C LEU A 166 17.46 3.68 -7.44
N GLY A 167 18.28 2.69 -7.73
CA GLY A 167 18.75 2.41 -9.07
C GLY A 167 19.58 3.54 -9.71
N PRO A 168 19.99 3.36 -10.99
CA PRO A 168 20.87 4.31 -11.70
C PRO A 168 20.24 5.69 -11.96
N ARG A 169 18.90 5.77 -11.97
CA ARG A 169 18.16 7.04 -12.16
C ARG A 169 18.01 7.82 -10.86
N ALA A 170 18.47 7.28 -9.74
CA ALA A 170 18.28 7.85 -8.42
C ALA A 170 16.79 8.11 -8.08
N ASP A 171 15.92 7.14 -8.41
CA ASP A 171 14.48 7.23 -8.16
C ASP A 171 14.23 7.36 -6.65
N PRO A 172 13.59 8.43 -6.16
CA PRO A 172 13.44 8.64 -4.74
C PRO A 172 12.37 7.71 -4.14
N LEU A 173 12.68 7.20 -2.95
CA LEU A 173 11.76 6.46 -2.08
C LEU A 173 11.67 7.19 -0.73
N TYR A 174 10.48 7.56 -0.35
CA TYR A 174 10.21 8.28 0.89
C TYR A 174 9.50 7.37 1.89
N VAL A 175 10.00 7.36 3.11
CA VAL A 175 9.46 6.55 4.22
C VAL A 175 8.99 7.48 5.32
N TYR A 176 7.72 7.35 5.71
CA TYR A 176 7.10 8.16 6.75
C TYR A 176 6.57 7.25 7.86
N ARG A 177 6.99 7.49 9.10
CA ARG A 177 6.47 6.79 10.27
C ARG A 177 5.21 7.49 10.79
N MET A 178 4.17 6.73 11.11
CA MET A 178 2.97 7.31 11.68
C MET A 178 3.23 7.76 13.12
N PRO A 179 2.88 9.02 13.47
CA PRO A 179 3.09 9.57 14.80
C PRO A 179 2.20 8.89 15.84
N VAL A 180 2.58 8.98 17.09
CA VAL A 180 1.70 8.67 18.22
C VAL A 180 0.57 9.71 18.22
N LYS A 181 -0.68 9.27 18.28
CA LYS A 181 -1.85 10.17 18.34
C LYS A 181 -1.80 10.95 19.65
N SER A 182 -2.19 12.23 19.64
CA SER A 182 -2.07 13.13 20.80
C SER A 182 -2.76 12.61 22.09
N SER A 183 -3.87 11.88 21.96
CA SER A 183 -4.53 11.20 23.08
C SER A 183 -3.66 10.08 23.67
N GLN A 184 -2.99 9.30 22.83
CA GLN A 184 -2.08 8.23 23.27
C GLN A 184 -0.76 8.77 23.82
N GLN A 185 -0.38 9.98 23.42
CA GLN A 185 0.79 10.66 23.98
C GLN A 185 0.52 11.12 25.43
N ALA A 186 -0.69 11.57 25.72
CA ALA A 186 -1.12 11.89 27.09
C ALA A 186 -1.13 10.65 28.00
N ASP A 187 -1.64 9.51 27.50
CA ASP A 187 -1.68 8.25 28.24
C ASP A 187 -0.28 7.67 28.50
N LEU A 188 0.62 7.75 27.51
CA LEU A 188 2.04 7.34 27.65
C LEU A 188 2.82 8.25 28.64
N PHE A 189 2.49 9.53 28.71
CA PHE A 189 3.08 10.44 29.70
C PHE A 189 2.53 10.17 31.11
N ALA A 190 1.24 9.86 31.23
CA ALA A 190 0.61 9.51 32.51
C ALA A 190 1.19 8.20 33.06
N ASP A 191 1.39 7.19 32.21
CA ASP A 191 1.95 5.89 32.58
C ASP A 191 3.42 5.99 33.04
N LYS A 192 4.24 6.77 32.31
CA LYS A 192 5.63 7.05 32.69
C LYS A 192 5.76 7.91 33.95
N LEU A 193 4.77 8.74 34.25
CA LEU A 193 4.73 9.51 35.51
C LEU A 193 4.32 8.60 36.68
N GLY A 194 3.38 7.65 36.46
CA GLY A 194 3.00 6.62 37.43
C GLY A 194 4.15 5.73 37.83
N GLU A 195 4.90 5.19 36.87
CA GLU A 195 6.09 4.35 37.14
C GLU A 195 7.21 5.08 37.91
N LYS A 196 7.34 6.40 37.70
CA LYS A 196 8.36 7.21 38.43
C LYS A 196 7.98 7.54 39.88
N LEU A 197 6.71 7.54 40.19
CA LEU A 197 6.22 7.81 41.56
C LEU A 197 6.20 6.53 42.42
N ASP A 198 5.96 5.35 41.79
CA ASP A 198 6.00 4.06 42.49
C ASP A 198 7.42 3.52 42.75
N GLY A 199 8.43 4.03 42.04
CA GLY A 199 9.84 3.63 42.18
C GLY A 199 10.66 4.44 43.19
N SER A 200 10.07 5.38 43.96
CA SER A 200 10.78 6.24 44.89
C SER A 200 10.69 5.84 46.37
N ASP A 201 10.01 4.72 46.69
CA ASP A 201 9.86 4.19 48.03
C ASP A 201 10.45 2.76 48.21
N ALA A 202 11.71 2.57 47.75
CA ALA A 202 12.47 1.34 48.04
C ALA A 202 13.92 1.67 48.42
#